data_21b62a54e8ac220e77471e9c93446632
#
_entry.id   21b62a54e8ac220e77471e9c93446632
#
_cell.length_a   1.000
_cell.length_b   1.000
_cell.length_c   1.000
_cell.angle_alpha   90.00
_cell.angle_beta   90.00
_cell.angle_gamma   90.00
#
_symmetry.space_group_name_H-M   'P 1'
#
loop_
_entity.id
_entity.type
_entity.pdbx_description
1 polymer ?
#
loop_
_entity_poly.entity_id
_entity_poly.type
_entity_poly.pdbx_seq_one_letter_code
_entity_poly.pdbx_strand_id
1 'polypeptide(L)'
;MSSQHLISSSLHRITVRRWWIIVVALIVVVLGYLTFVFARMPAATAALWTEWLQNAVNVIRLLEVAALAFGAYQFWVNRNELRAAEAEAARRARKDANYQAWQVINSAQGKGGSGGRVDALADLVRNDVSLAGINLDGAWLESIDLRLATLPMASFEKTNLQGARFDGARLDGVCFRGANLSAASLANASLRGADLTGARLSAVNLAGADLFDVLGWREIASIAHANVGELRAAPRGFIEWARLNGAADGSGEGSMANPEQSREFRIL
;
A
#
# COMPACT_ATOMS: atom_id res chain seq x y z
N MET A 1 -15.58 -8.26 25.37
CA MET A 1 -16.73 -7.32 25.41
C MET A 1 -17.49 -7.19 24.07
N SER A 2 -17.39 -8.14 23.12
CA SER A 2 -18.02 -7.96 21.78
C SER A 2 -19.29 -8.78 21.51
N SER A 3 -19.65 -9.74 22.37
CA SER A 3 -20.82 -10.62 22.15
C SER A 3 -22.17 -9.99 22.55
N GLN A 4 -22.18 -9.03 23.45
CA GLN A 4 -23.43 -8.41 23.93
C GLN A 4 -24.00 -7.39 22.94
N HIS A 5 -23.18 -6.73 22.13
CA HIS A 5 -23.65 -5.77 21.13
C HIS A 5 -24.33 -6.42 19.91
N LEU A 6 -23.94 -7.63 19.55
CA LEU A 6 -24.54 -8.38 18.43
C LEU A 6 -25.90 -8.95 18.77
N ILE A 7 -26.11 -9.34 20.03
CA ILE A 7 -27.40 -9.87 20.50
C ILE A 7 -28.44 -8.75 20.64
N SER A 8 -28.06 -7.57 21.09
CA SER A 8 -28.92 -6.39 21.20
C SER A 8 -29.46 -5.92 19.84
N SER A 9 -28.63 -5.92 18.80
CA SER A 9 -29.03 -5.46 17.45
C SER A 9 -29.94 -6.46 16.72
N SER A 10 -29.84 -7.74 17.01
CA SER A 10 -30.73 -8.79 16.43
C SER A 10 -32.10 -8.80 17.10
N LEU A 11 -32.18 -8.60 18.40
CA LEU A 11 -33.43 -8.49 19.13
C LEU A 11 -34.26 -7.26 18.75
N HIS A 12 -33.58 -6.13 18.52
CA HIS A 12 -34.25 -4.89 18.08
C HIS A 12 -34.86 -5.02 16.68
N ARG A 13 -34.21 -5.73 15.75
CA ARG A 13 -34.75 -6.00 14.40
C ARG A 13 -35.95 -6.95 14.41
N ILE A 14 -36.02 -7.92 15.32
CA ILE A 14 -37.13 -8.85 15.43
C ILE A 14 -38.36 -8.15 16.04
N THR A 15 -38.16 -7.25 17.00
CA THR A 15 -39.27 -6.48 17.61
C THR A 15 -39.90 -5.50 16.64
N VAL A 16 -39.12 -4.76 15.86
CA VAL A 16 -39.62 -3.80 14.86
C VAL A 16 -40.46 -4.52 13.78
N ARG A 17 -40.03 -5.68 13.30
CA ARG A 17 -40.77 -6.45 12.28
C ARG A 17 -42.10 -7.00 12.81
N ARG A 18 -42.19 -7.38 14.09
CA ARG A 18 -43.43 -7.82 14.73
C ARG A 18 -44.41 -6.67 14.97
N TRP A 19 -43.93 -5.51 15.33
CA TRP A 19 -44.74 -4.30 15.47
C TRP A 19 -45.43 -3.90 14.16
N TRP A 20 -44.74 -3.98 13.03
CA TRP A 20 -45.32 -3.70 11.72
C TRP A 20 -46.46 -4.65 11.35
N ILE A 21 -46.36 -5.92 11.66
CA ILE A 21 -47.41 -6.92 11.44
C ILE A 21 -48.65 -6.57 12.26
N ILE A 22 -48.47 -6.19 13.52
CA ILE A 22 -49.54 -5.78 14.40
C ILE A 22 -50.24 -4.50 13.91
N VAL A 23 -49.49 -3.52 13.47
CA VAL A 23 -50.00 -2.25 12.90
C VAL A 23 -50.80 -2.52 11.65
N VAL A 24 -50.30 -3.31 10.71
CA VAL A 24 -51.02 -3.69 9.49
C VAL A 24 -52.30 -4.46 9.81
N ALA A 25 -52.27 -5.42 10.72
CA ALA A 25 -53.45 -6.16 11.15
C ALA A 25 -54.52 -5.22 11.75
N LEU A 26 -54.13 -4.26 12.58
CA LEU A 26 -55.00 -3.28 13.19
C LEU A 26 -55.65 -2.35 12.08
N ILE A 27 -54.90 -1.92 11.12
CA ILE A 27 -55.37 -1.12 9.99
C ILE A 27 -56.42 -1.90 9.17
N VAL A 28 -56.20 -3.19 8.89
CA VAL A 28 -57.11 -4.03 8.15
C VAL A 28 -58.43 -4.21 8.94
N VAL A 29 -58.38 -4.42 10.25
CA VAL A 29 -59.58 -4.53 11.11
C VAL A 29 -60.38 -3.22 11.15
N VAL A 30 -59.69 -2.07 11.29
CA VAL A 30 -60.30 -0.75 11.30
C VAL A 30 -60.98 -0.45 9.96
N LEU A 31 -60.33 -0.76 8.84
CA LEU A 31 -60.88 -0.59 7.50
C LEU A 31 -62.12 -1.51 7.28
N GLY A 32 -62.06 -2.75 7.73
CA GLY A 32 -63.20 -3.67 7.67
C GLY A 32 -64.38 -3.19 8.51
N TYR A 33 -64.15 -2.62 9.68
CA TYR A 33 -65.20 -2.02 10.50
C TYR A 33 -65.79 -0.78 9.86
N LEU A 34 -64.98 0.11 9.28
CA LEU A 34 -65.45 1.30 8.58
C LEU A 34 -66.30 0.95 7.36
N THR A 35 -65.92 -0.06 6.57
CA THR A 35 -66.73 -0.52 5.42
C THR A 35 -68.07 -1.08 5.84
N PHE A 36 -68.14 -1.82 6.98
CA PHE A 36 -69.35 -2.34 7.54
C PHE A 36 -70.33 -1.22 8.01
N VAL A 37 -69.77 -0.20 8.69
CA VAL A 37 -70.53 0.96 9.16
C VAL A 37 -71.07 1.75 7.95
N PHE A 38 -70.23 1.94 6.89
CA PHE A 38 -70.56 2.67 5.67
C PHE A 38 -71.72 2.04 4.89
N ALA A 39 -71.78 0.71 4.83
CA ALA A 39 -72.85 -0.01 4.14
C ALA A 39 -74.25 0.20 4.73
N ARG A 40 -74.37 0.79 5.91
CA ARG A 40 -75.62 1.01 6.66
C ARG A 40 -76.02 2.48 6.78
N MET A 41 -75.28 3.41 6.14
CA MET A 41 -75.57 4.84 6.24
C MET A 41 -76.57 5.36 5.20
N PRO A 42 -77.38 6.43 5.52
CA PRO A 42 -78.28 7.07 4.60
C PRO A 42 -77.54 7.73 3.41
N ALA A 43 -78.16 7.76 2.20
CA ALA A 43 -77.54 8.25 0.98
C ALA A 43 -77.09 9.72 1.06
N ALA A 44 -77.68 10.56 1.86
CA ALA A 44 -77.30 11.98 2.02
C ALA A 44 -75.92 12.16 2.72
N THR A 45 -75.52 11.20 3.58
CA THR A 45 -74.22 11.24 4.26
C THR A 45 -73.13 10.53 3.48
N ALA A 46 -73.50 9.72 2.49
CA ALA A 46 -72.57 8.93 1.69
C ALA A 46 -71.61 9.81 0.88
N ALA A 47 -72.08 10.94 0.33
CA ALA A 47 -71.23 11.85 -0.46
C ALA A 47 -70.11 12.51 0.36
N LEU A 48 -70.38 12.96 1.57
CA LEU A 48 -69.36 13.52 2.47
C LEU A 48 -68.33 12.48 2.89
N TRP A 49 -68.75 11.23 3.04
CA TRP A 49 -67.85 10.14 3.39
C TRP A 49 -66.94 9.70 2.23
N THR A 50 -67.43 9.78 0.98
CA THR A 50 -66.63 9.47 -0.20
C THR A 50 -65.47 10.48 -0.35
N GLU A 51 -65.74 11.75 -0.12
CA GLU A 51 -64.70 12.78 -0.16
C GLU A 51 -63.64 12.58 0.96
N TRP A 52 -64.11 12.28 2.19
CA TRP A 52 -63.26 11.96 3.31
C TRP A 52 -62.39 10.72 3.04
N LEU A 53 -62.97 9.64 2.49
CA LEU A 53 -62.24 8.41 2.14
C LEU A 53 -61.17 8.67 1.07
N GLN A 54 -61.48 9.48 0.07
CA GLN A 54 -60.54 9.87 -0.99
C GLN A 54 -59.31 10.58 -0.37
N ASN A 55 -59.56 11.51 0.55
CA ASN A 55 -58.51 12.22 1.27
C ASN A 55 -57.70 11.26 2.17
N ALA A 56 -58.35 10.32 2.85
CA ALA A 56 -57.67 9.32 3.67
C ALA A 56 -56.78 8.38 2.84
N VAL A 57 -57.23 7.96 1.64
CA VAL A 57 -56.41 7.16 0.71
C VAL A 57 -55.18 7.94 0.23
N ASN A 58 -55.36 9.24 -0.07
CA ASN A 58 -54.24 10.09 -0.48
C ASN A 58 -53.21 10.24 0.63
N VAL A 59 -53.66 10.41 1.89
CA VAL A 59 -52.74 10.44 3.06
C VAL A 59 -52.01 9.11 3.23
N ILE A 60 -52.70 7.96 3.09
CA ILE A 60 -52.09 6.65 3.15
C ILE A 60 -50.98 6.48 2.09
N ARG A 61 -51.24 6.88 0.84
CA ARG A 61 -50.26 6.87 -0.25
C ARG A 61 -49.04 7.72 0.06
N LEU A 62 -49.23 8.90 0.63
CA LEU A 62 -48.12 9.76 1.06
C LEU A 62 -47.28 9.10 2.18
N LEU A 63 -47.95 8.43 3.13
CA LEU A 63 -47.25 7.68 4.19
C LEU A 63 -46.48 6.49 3.63
N GLU A 64 -47.01 5.78 2.62
CA GLU A 64 -46.28 4.69 1.94
C GLU A 64 -45.01 5.21 1.25
N VAL A 65 -45.12 6.31 0.51
CA VAL A 65 -43.93 6.92 -0.13
C VAL A 65 -42.92 7.39 0.90
N ALA A 66 -43.39 8.01 1.99
CA ALA A 66 -42.53 8.43 3.10
C ALA A 66 -41.84 7.24 3.79
N ALA A 67 -42.55 6.13 3.98
CA ALA A 67 -41.99 4.91 4.55
C ALA A 67 -40.92 4.27 3.66
N LEU A 68 -41.15 4.25 2.34
CA LEU A 68 -40.16 3.78 1.36
C LEU A 68 -38.93 4.68 1.34
N ALA A 69 -39.11 6.00 1.35
CA ALA A 69 -38.02 6.96 1.41
C ALA A 69 -37.21 6.82 2.68
N PHE A 70 -37.88 6.65 3.83
CA PHE A 70 -37.23 6.42 5.11
C PHE A 70 -36.47 5.08 5.13
N GLY A 71 -37.06 4.02 4.58
CA GLY A 71 -36.38 2.72 4.44
C GLY A 71 -35.13 2.80 3.58
N ALA A 72 -35.20 3.50 2.46
CA ALA A 72 -34.05 3.76 1.59
C ALA A 72 -32.98 4.58 2.30
N TYR A 73 -33.38 5.62 3.03
CA TYR A 73 -32.47 6.43 3.83
C TYR A 73 -31.76 5.59 4.91
N GLN A 74 -32.50 4.79 5.67
CA GLN A 74 -31.93 3.90 6.70
C GLN A 74 -30.98 2.86 6.08
N PHE A 75 -31.34 2.32 4.91
CA PHE A 75 -30.46 1.40 4.18
C PHE A 75 -29.14 2.10 3.76
N TRP A 76 -29.24 3.33 3.25
CA TRP A 76 -28.08 4.10 2.85
C TRP A 76 -27.16 4.44 4.02
N VAL A 77 -27.74 4.91 5.16
CA VAL A 77 -26.99 5.21 6.39
C VAL A 77 -26.29 3.95 6.91
N ASN A 78 -27.01 2.84 7.07
CA ASN A 78 -26.45 1.59 7.57
C ASN A 78 -25.31 1.05 6.67
N ARG A 79 -25.49 1.17 5.35
CA ARG A 79 -24.46 0.78 4.39
C ARG A 79 -23.19 1.64 4.50
N ASN A 80 -23.34 2.93 4.74
CA ASN A 80 -22.20 3.84 4.92
C ASN A 80 -21.47 3.56 6.24
N GLU A 81 -22.20 3.29 7.33
CA GLU A 81 -21.61 2.92 8.61
C GLU A 81 -20.83 1.60 8.51
N LEU A 82 -21.38 0.58 7.83
CA LEU A 82 -20.68 -0.67 7.58
C LEU A 82 -19.38 -0.47 6.81
N ARG A 83 -19.43 0.32 5.73
CA ARG A 83 -18.20 0.64 4.94
C ARG A 83 -17.17 1.39 5.77
N ALA A 84 -17.60 2.34 6.59
CA ALA A 84 -16.71 3.06 7.49
C ALA A 84 -16.05 2.13 8.52
N ALA A 85 -16.82 1.22 9.11
CA ALA A 85 -16.34 0.23 10.06
C ALA A 85 -15.35 -0.75 9.41
N GLU A 86 -15.63 -1.23 8.20
CA GLU A 86 -14.73 -2.09 7.43
C GLU A 86 -13.42 -1.37 7.10
N ALA A 87 -13.49 -0.11 6.66
CA ALA A 87 -12.31 0.69 6.37
C ALA A 87 -11.46 0.95 7.62
N GLU A 88 -12.10 1.18 8.77
CA GLU A 88 -11.40 1.35 10.04
C GLU A 88 -10.76 0.04 10.51
N ALA A 89 -11.45 -1.08 10.39
CA ALA A 89 -10.90 -2.40 10.71
C ALA A 89 -9.70 -2.74 9.83
N ALA A 90 -9.78 -2.46 8.52
CA ALA A 90 -8.66 -2.64 7.59
C ALA A 90 -7.45 -1.74 7.95
N ARG A 91 -7.70 -0.48 8.35
CA ARG A 91 -6.64 0.43 8.82
C ARG A 91 -5.96 -0.08 10.10
N ARG A 92 -6.73 -0.62 11.05
CA ARG A 92 -6.18 -1.20 12.29
C ARG A 92 -5.35 -2.43 11.97
N ALA A 93 -5.88 -3.36 11.17
CA ALA A 93 -5.15 -4.57 10.75
C ALA A 93 -3.82 -4.23 10.05
N ARG A 94 -3.82 -3.20 9.18
CA ARG A 94 -2.59 -2.72 8.51
C ARG A 94 -1.57 -2.15 9.51
N LYS A 95 -2.02 -1.38 10.51
CA LYS A 95 -1.13 -0.85 11.56
C LYS A 95 -0.53 -1.97 12.39
N ASP A 96 -1.32 -2.96 12.76
CA ASP A 96 -0.87 -4.10 13.57
C ASP A 96 0.14 -4.94 12.77
N ALA A 97 -0.11 -5.20 11.48
CA ALA A 97 0.82 -5.89 10.60
C ALA A 97 2.15 -5.12 10.46
N ASN A 98 2.11 -3.80 10.27
CA ASN A 98 3.30 -2.97 10.21
C ASN A 98 4.08 -3.01 11.53
N TYR A 99 3.40 -2.97 12.67
CA TYR A 99 4.04 -3.07 13.98
C TYR A 99 4.75 -4.41 14.17
N GLN A 100 4.11 -5.51 13.78
CA GLN A 100 4.71 -6.85 13.81
C GLN A 100 5.94 -6.94 12.90
N ALA A 101 5.88 -6.40 11.69
CA ALA A 101 7.01 -6.33 10.77
C ALA A 101 8.21 -5.57 11.39
N TRP A 102 7.95 -4.41 12.01
CA TRP A 102 8.99 -3.68 12.75
C TRP A 102 9.60 -4.47 13.91
N GLN A 103 8.81 -5.24 14.65
CA GLN A 103 9.32 -6.11 15.71
C GLN A 103 10.29 -7.17 15.16
N VAL A 104 9.94 -7.81 14.04
CA VAL A 104 10.81 -8.79 13.37
C VAL A 104 12.13 -8.15 12.97
N ILE A 105 12.11 -6.99 12.33
CA ILE A 105 13.32 -6.28 11.89
C ILE A 105 14.20 -5.93 13.09
N ASN A 106 13.62 -5.34 14.13
CA ASN A 106 14.38 -4.92 15.31
C ASN A 106 14.96 -6.10 16.13
N SER A 107 14.22 -7.20 16.24
CA SER A 107 14.68 -8.39 16.97
C SER A 107 15.86 -9.09 16.28
N ALA A 108 16.01 -8.88 14.98
CA ALA A 108 17.05 -9.49 14.17
C ALA A 108 18.29 -8.59 13.99
N GLN A 109 18.32 -7.38 14.54
CA GLN A 109 19.49 -6.49 14.47
C GLN A 109 20.73 -7.16 15.07
N GLY A 110 21.86 -7.00 14.38
CA GLY A 110 23.14 -7.58 14.80
C GLY A 110 23.24 -9.11 14.67
N LYS A 111 22.21 -9.78 14.18
CA LYS A 111 22.23 -11.21 13.91
C LYS A 111 22.41 -11.47 12.42
N GLY A 112 23.33 -12.34 12.05
CA GLY A 112 23.45 -12.81 10.65
C GLY A 112 22.20 -13.58 10.20
N GLY A 113 21.98 -13.64 8.88
CA GLY A 113 20.83 -14.30 8.29
C GLY A 113 19.66 -13.35 7.99
N SER A 114 18.62 -13.87 7.33
CA SER A 114 17.43 -13.07 6.98
C SER A 114 16.48 -12.90 8.16
N GLY A 115 16.35 -13.89 9.04
CA GLY A 115 15.53 -13.84 10.26
C GLY A 115 14.09 -13.38 10.03
N GLY A 116 13.51 -13.62 8.83
CA GLY A 116 12.18 -13.12 8.43
C GLY A 116 12.18 -11.64 8.01
N ARG A 117 13.36 -10.97 7.99
CA ARG A 117 13.45 -9.56 7.60
C ARG A 117 13.03 -9.30 6.17
N VAL A 118 13.26 -10.24 5.25
CA VAL A 118 12.88 -10.10 3.84
C VAL A 118 11.39 -9.91 3.72
N ASP A 119 10.59 -10.79 4.33
CA ASP A 119 9.12 -10.70 4.30
C ASP A 119 8.61 -9.45 5.01
N ALA A 120 9.17 -9.16 6.19
CA ALA A 120 8.79 -7.97 6.97
C ALA A 120 9.07 -6.67 6.22
N LEU A 121 10.21 -6.55 5.56
CA LEU A 121 10.56 -5.38 4.72
C LEU A 121 9.64 -5.29 3.50
N ALA A 122 9.37 -6.41 2.82
CA ALA A 122 8.47 -6.45 1.68
C ALA A 122 7.04 -6.01 2.07
N ASP A 123 6.56 -6.40 3.24
CA ASP A 123 5.26 -5.98 3.76
C ASP A 123 5.22 -4.49 4.06
N LEU A 124 6.26 -3.93 4.68
CA LEU A 124 6.35 -2.49 4.95
C LEU A 124 6.40 -1.68 3.64
N VAL A 125 7.19 -2.11 2.65
CA VAL A 125 7.26 -1.46 1.34
C VAL A 125 5.92 -1.53 0.61
N ARG A 126 5.25 -2.69 0.59
CA ARG A 126 3.91 -2.86 0.01
C ARG A 126 2.87 -1.95 0.66
N ASN A 127 3.03 -1.69 1.95
CA ASN A 127 2.18 -0.78 2.70
C ASN A 127 2.59 0.69 2.57
N ASP A 128 3.56 1.03 1.70
CA ASP A 128 4.07 2.39 1.49
C ASP A 128 4.59 3.04 2.78
N VAL A 129 5.22 2.22 3.64
CA VAL A 129 5.84 2.70 4.87
C VAL A 129 7.25 3.18 4.57
N SER A 130 7.57 4.42 4.97
CA SER A 130 8.94 4.93 4.88
C SER A 130 9.88 4.14 5.80
N LEU A 131 10.99 3.68 5.25
CA LEU A 131 12.05 2.96 5.95
C LEU A 131 13.26 3.89 6.22
N ALA A 132 13.01 5.19 6.34
CA ALA A 132 14.05 6.19 6.59
C ALA A 132 14.84 5.87 7.87
N GLY A 133 16.18 5.88 7.77
CA GLY A 133 17.07 5.63 8.90
C GLY A 133 17.06 4.20 9.45
N ILE A 134 16.45 3.24 8.74
CA ILE A 134 16.45 1.84 9.17
C ILE A 134 17.89 1.28 9.22
N ASN A 135 18.20 0.49 10.26
CA ASN A 135 19.47 -0.22 10.37
C ASN A 135 19.29 -1.69 9.97
N LEU A 136 19.99 -2.10 8.90
CA LEU A 136 19.99 -3.45 8.34
C LEU A 136 21.41 -4.00 8.21
N ASP A 137 22.35 -3.49 9.01
CA ASP A 137 23.75 -3.87 8.98
C ASP A 137 23.96 -5.38 9.16
N GLY A 138 24.84 -5.95 8.32
CA GLY A 138 25.18 -7.37 8.32
C GLY A 138 24.01 -8.30 7.98
N ALA A 139 22.88 -7.78 7.54
CA ALA A 139 21.72 -8.61 7.18
C ALA A 139 21.97 -9.42 5.89
N TRP A 140 21.28 -10.54 5.76
CA TRP A 140 21.22 -11.32 4.53
C TRP A 140 19.90 -11.00 3.82
N LEU A 141 19.97 -10.16 2.78
CA LEU A 141 18.84 -9.63 2.02
C LEU A 141 19.00 -9.92 0.52
N GLU A 142 19.54 -11.10 0.22
CA GLU A 142 19.74 -11.56 -1.14
C GLU A 142 18.42 -11.59 -1.91
N SER A 143 18.44 -11.05 -3.13
CA SER A 143 17.30 -10.98 -4.05
C SER A 143 16.06 -10.25 -3.51
N ILE A 144 16.21 -9.44 -2.45
CA ILE A 144 15.08 -8.67 -1.89
C ILE A 144 14.52 -7.69 -2.92
N ASP A 145 13.20 -7.53 -2.95
CA ASP A 145 12.50 -6.55 -3.78
C ASP A 145 12.17 -5.29 -2.96
N LEU A 146 12.94 -4.24 -3.17
CA LEU A 146 12.79 -2.92 -2.56
C LEU A 146 12.58 -1.83 -3.62
N ARG A 147 11.99 -2.19 -4.76
CA ARG A 147 11.67 -1.23 -5.82
C ARG A 147 10.73 -0.14 -5.30
N LEU A 148 11.01 1.10 -5.72
CA LEU A 148 10.24 2.30 -5.33
C LEU A 148 10.23 2.56 -3.82
N ALA A 149 10.97 1.80 -3.01
CA ALA A 149 11.02 1.98 -1.57
C ALA A 149 11.66 3.33 -1.19
N THR A 150 11.22 3.88 -0.06
CA THR A 150 11.76 5.13 0.50
C THR A 150 12.63 4.79 1.71
N LEU A 151 13.96 4.85 1.51
CA LEU A 151 15.01 4.40 2.43
C LEU A 151 16.08 5.48 2.68
N PRO A 152 15.78 6.78 2.77
CA PRO A 152 16.82 7.77 2.98
C PRO A 152 17.53 7.52 4.31
N MET A 153 18.86 7.73 4.34
CA MET A 153 19.68 7.57 5.53
C MET A 153 19.66 6.16 6.15
N ALA A 154 19.17 5.15 5.41
CA ALA A 154 19.22 3.77 5.88
C ALA A 154 20.66 3.24 5.93
N SER A 155 20.93 2.28 6.83
CA SER A 155 22.22 1.60 6.93
C SER A 155 22.13 0.17 6.45
N PHE A 156 23.01 -0.18 5.50
CA PHE A 156 23.24 -1.52 4.95
C PHE A 156 24.73 -1.91 5.07
N GLU A 157 25.40 -1.44 6.11
CA GLU A 157 26.82 -1.75 6.28
C GLU A 157 27.05 -3.27 6.30
N LYS A 158 27.97 -3.75 5.46
CA LYS A 158 28.32 -5.18 5.35
C LYS A 158 27.13 -6.12 5.08
N THR A 159 26.03 -5.61 4.55
CA THR A 159 24.83 -6.37 4.20
C THR A 159 25.04 -7.17 2.92
N ASN A 160 24.49 -8.40 2.86
CA ASN A 160 24.41 -9.14 1.60
C ASN A 160 23.13 -8.75 0.85
N LEU A 161 23.28 -7.98 -0.23
CA LEU A 161 22.25 -7.47 -1.13
C LEU A 161 22.40 -8.02 -2.56
N GLN A 162 23.06 -9.18 -2.69
CA GLN A 162 23.26 -9.79 -4.01
C GLN A 162 21.93 -10.01 -4.73
N GLY A 163 21.83 -9.55 -5.97
CA GLY A 163 20.61 -9.65 -6.77
C GLY A 163 19.41 -8.83 -6.26
N ALA A 164 19.58 -7.96 -5.26
CA ALA A 164 18.52 -7.10 -4.73
C ALA A 164 18.00 -6.11 -5.79
N ARG A 165 16.74 -5.74 -5.68
CA ARG A 165 16.07 -4.82 -6.61
C ARG A 165 15.70 -3.52 -5.90
N PHE A 166 16.34 -2.43 -6.32
CA PHE A 166 16.11 -1.06 -5.84
C PHE A 166 15.69 -0.11 -6.97
N ASP A 167 15.10 -0.64 -8.05
CA ASP A 167 14.73 0.18 -9.20
C ASP A 167 13.80 1.32 -8.78
N GLY A 168 14.19 2.58 -9.07
CA GLY A 168 13.45 3.76 -8.70
C GLY A 168 13.38 4.07 -7.21
N ALA A 169 14.12 3.35 -6.34
CA ALA A 169 14.13 3.59 -4.91
C ALA A 169 14.79 4.93 -4.54
N ARG A 170 14.37 5.51 -3.41
CA ARG A 170 15.02 6.67 -2.79
C ARG A 170 16.00 6.20 -1.72
N LEU A 171 17.29 6.32 -2.03
CA LEU A 171 18.41 5.86 -1.22
C LEU A 171 19.35 7.03 -0.85
N ASP A 172 18.78 8.24 -0.70
CA ASP A 172 19.57 9.44 -0.43
C ASP A 172 20.28 9.30 0.93
N GLY A 173 21.58 9.49 0.95
CA GLY A 173 22.43 9.38 2.16
C GLY A 173 22.52 7.96 2.75
N VAL A 174 22.18 6.93 1.98
CA VAL A 174 22.27 5.54 2.46
C VAL A 174 23.72 5.12 2.68
N CYS A 175 23.96 4.31 3.70
CA CYS A 175 25.27 3.69 3.97
C CYS A 175 25.33 2.27 3.37
N PHE A 176 26.12 2.08 2.31
CA PHE A 176 26.43 0.76 1.72
C PHE A 176 27.87 0.31 1.98
N ARG A 177 28.49 0.80 3.05
CA ARG A 177 29.90 0.48 3.34
C ARG A 177 30.11 -1.04 3.44
N GLY A 178 30.99 -1.56 2.58
CA GLY A 178 31.30 -2.99 2.53
C GLY A 178 30.13 -3.90 2.14
N ALA A 179 28.99 -3.35 1.70
CA ALA A 179 27.85 -4.14 1.26
C ALA A 179 28.14 -4.91 -0.03
N ASN A 180 27.53 -6.08 -0.18
CA ASN A 180 27.57 -6.85 -1.41
C ASN A 180 26.32 -6.59 -2.24
N LEU A 181 26.44 -5.72 -3.24
CA LEU A 181 25.40 -5.37 -4.22
C LEU A 181 25.59 -6.07 -5.58
N SER A 182 26.39 -7.14 -5.63
CA SER A 182 26.67 -7.83 -6.89
C SER A 182 25.36 -8.27 -7.57
N ALA A 183 25.25 -8.02 -8.88
CA ALA A 183 24.07 -8.31 -9.69
C ALA A 183 22.75 -7.61 -9.21
N ALA A 184 22.84 -6.63 -8.31
CA ALA A 184 21.66 -5.85 -7.91
C ALA A 184 21.22 -4.88 -9.01
N SER A 185 19.94 -4.49 -8.98
CA SER A 185 19.40 -3.42 -9.83
C SER A 185 19.12 -2.17 -9.02
N LEU A 186 19.74 -1.08 -9.43
CA LEU A 186 19.58 0.29 -8.90
C LEU A 186 19.14 1.24 -10.02
N ALA A 187 18.50 0.69 -11.07
CA ALA A 187 18.09 1.49 -12.21
C ALA A 187 17.14 2.61 -11.79
N ASN A 188 17.44 3.84 -12.22
CA ASN A 188 16.68 5.04 -11.88
C ASN A 188 16.59 5.35 -10.37
N ALA A 189 17.38 4.72 -9.51
CA ALA A 189 17.42 5.01 -8.08
C ALA A 189 18.07 6.37 -7.79
N SER A 190 17.69 7.00 -6.68
CA SER A 190 18.40 8.16 -6.13
C SER A 190 19.37 7.68 -5.06
N LEU A 191 20.67 7.89 -5.31
CA LEU A 191 21.78 7.52 -4.42
C LEU A 191 22.53 8.77 -3.95
N ARG A 192 21.90 9.94 -3.94
CA ARG A 192 22.54 11.20 -3.61
C ARG A 192 23.16 11.15 -2.22
N GLY A 193 24.47 11.46 -2.13
CA GLY A 193 25.20 11.43 -0.89
C GLY A 193 25.39 10.04 -0.27
N ALA A 194 25.10 8.95 -0.99
CA ALA A 194 25.28 7.60 -0.49
C ALA A 194 26.77 7.26 -0.29
N ASP A 195 27.10 6.45 0.71
CA ASP A 195 28.45 5.97 0.99
C ASP A 195 28.66 4.56 0.42
N LEU A 196 29.48 4.46 -0.63
CA LEU A 196 29.81 3.21 -1.33
C LEU A 196 31.21 2.65 -0.94
N THR A 197 31.82 3.17 0.11
CA THR A 197 33.16 2.76 0.54
C THR A 197 33.24 1.24 0.72
N GLY A 198 34.12 0.57 0.00
CA GLY A 198 34.32 -0.88 0.06
C GLY A 198 33.16 -1.74 -0.46
N ALA A 199 32.11 -1.14 -1.04
CA ALA A 199 30.99 -1.88 -1.60
C ALA A 199 31.39 -2.73 -2.81
N ARG A 200 30.72 -3.85 -3.05
CA ARG A 200 30.86 -4.68 -4.26
C ARG A 200 29.70 -4.41 -5.20
N LEU A 201 30.01 -3.87 -6.36
CA LEU A 201 29.05 -3.47 -7.40
C LEU A 201 29.24 -4.28 -8.69
N SER A 202 29.80 -5.50 -8.61
CA SER A 202 29.99 -6.32 -9.81
C SER A 202 28.67 -6.65 -10.49
N ALA A 203 28.57 -6.42 -11.80
CA ALA A 203 27.35 -6.64 -12.61
C ALA A 203 26.11 -5.90 -12.10
N VAL A 204 26.26 -4.82 -11.31
CA VAL A 204 25.16 -4.00 -10.86
C VAL A 204 24.57 -3.17 -12.03
N ASN A 205 23.25 -2.98 -12.03
CA ASN A 205 22.61 -2.07 -12.98
C ASN A 205 22.38 -0.71 -12.32
N LEU A 206 23.15 0.32 -12.76
CA LEU A 206 23.02 1.72 -12.33
C LEU A 206 22.38 2.61 -13.41
N ALA A 207 21.80 2.06 -14.47
CA ALA A 207 21.23 2.84 -15.56
C ALA A 207 20.24 3.89 -15.05
N GLY A 208 20.45 5.16 -15.42
CA GLY A 208 19.59 6.27 -15.00
C GLY A 208 19.66 6.61 -13.51
N ALA A 209 20.57 6.05 -12.73
CA ALA A 209 20.71 6.36 -11.30
C ALA A 209 21.29 7.77 -11.09
N ASP A 210 20.95 8.40 -9.96
CA ASP A 210 21.51 9.69 -9.53
C ASP A 210 22.57 9.44 -8.44
N LEU A 211 23.83 9.61 -8.79
CA LEU A 211 25.00 9.44 -7.93
C LEU A 211 25.59 10.79 -7.47
N PHE A 212 24.77 11.86 -7.41
CA PHE A 212 25.26 13.16 -6.97
C PHE A 212 25.84 13.08 -5.56
N ASP A 213 27.04 13.61 -5.35
CA ASP A 213 27.74 13.61 -4.05
C ASP A 213 27.96 12.23 -3.40
N VAL A 214 27.99 11.14 -4.17
CA VAL A 214 28.32 9.81 -3.66
C VAL A 214 29.73 9.80 -3.07
N LEU A 215 29.83 9.21 -1.86
CA LEU A 215 31.07 9.10 -1.10
C LEU A 215 31.76 7.75 -1.34
N GLY A 216 33.10 7.71 -1.17
CA GLY A 216 33.88 6.47 -1.20
C GLY A 216 33.89 5.74 -2.54
N TRP A 217 33.49 6.39 -3.64
CA TRP A 217 33.41 5.72 -4.93
C TRP A 217 34.73 5.20 -5.49
N ARG A 218 35.86 5.82 -5.13
CA ARG A 218 37.20 5.32 -5.50
C ARG A 218 37.63 4.11 -4.69
N GLU A 219 36.97 3.85 -3.58
CA GLU A 219 37.22 2.77 -2.65
C GLU A 219 36.24 1.61 -2.85
N ILE A 220 35.41 1.64 -3.89
CA ILE A 220 34.54 0.54 -4.31
C ILE A 220 35.41 -0.69 -4.57
N ALA A 221 35.08 -1.82 -3.92
CA ALA A 221 35.86 -3.04 -3.98
C ALA A 221 35.84 -3.72 -5.35
N SER A 222 34.74 -3.59 -6.09
CA SER A 222 34.59 -4.10 -7.45
C SER A 222 33.40 -3.45 -8.13
N ILE A 223 33.56 -3.05 -9.41
CA ILE A 223 32.51 -2.50 -10.28
C ILE A 223 32.52 -3.17 -11.65
N ALA A 224 33.20 -4.30 -11.79
CA ALA A 224 33.32 -5.03 -13.03
C ALA A 224 31.92 -5.41 -13.59
N HIS A 225 31.74 -5.23 -14.91
CA HIS A 225 30.48 -5.52 -15.59
C HIS A 225 29.26 -4.71 -15.11
N ALA A 226 29.46 -3.67 -14.28
CA ALA A 226 28.37 -2.78 -13.88
C ALA A 226 27.89 -1.97 -15.10
N ASN A 227 26.57 -1.82 -15.22
CA ASN A 227 25.98 -0.92 -16.21
C ASN A 227 25.91 0.50 -15.62
N VAL A 228 26.75 1.41 -16.16
CA VAL A 228 26.82 2.83 -15.77
C VAL A 228 26.26 3.76 -16.85
N GLY A 229 25.45 3.23 -17.77
CA GLY A 229 24.81 4.01 -18.81
C GLY A 229 23.77 4.98 -18.29
N GLU A 230 23.59 6.11 -18.96
CA GLU A 230 22.52 7.09 -18.72
C GLU A 230 22.43 7.63 -17.28
N LEU A 231 23.53 7.63 -16.51
CA LEU A 231 23.56 8.21 -15.17
C LEU A 231 23.06 9.67 -15.21
N ARG A 232 22.12 10.03 -14.32
CA ARG A 232 21.58 11.41 -14.24
C ARG A 232 22.62 12.38 -13.70
N ALA A 233 23.39 11.96 -12.70
CA ALA A 233 24.49 12.70 -12.15
C ALA A 233 25.54 11.73 -11.58
N ALA A 234 26.80 12.13 -11.61
CA ALA A 234 27.90 11.37 -10.99
C ALA A 234 29.03 12.33 -10.60
N PRO A 235 29.87 11.97 -9.60
CA PRO A 235 31.06 12.74 -9.28
C PRO A 235 32.01 12.85 -10.48
N ARG A 236 32.75 13.95 -10.55
CA ARG A 236 33.73 14.13 -11.62
C ARG A 236 34.76 12.98 -11.65
N GLY A 237 34.95 12.39 -12.82
CA GLY A 237 35.86 11.28 -13.04
C GLY A 237 35.31 9.91 -12.63
N PHE A 238 34.06 9.80 -12.15
CA PHE A 238 33.46 8.53 -11.79
C PHE A 238 33.32 7.61 -13.01
N ILE A 239 32.79 8.11 -14.11
CA ILE A 239 32.53 7.31 -15.31
C ILE A 239 33.82 6.74 -15.89
N GLU A 240 34.84 7.59 -16.03
CA GLU A 240 36.16 7.17 -16.51
C GLU A 240 36.79 6.14 -15.60
N TRP A 241 36.72 6.36 -14.28
CA TRP A 241 37.22 5.42 -13.29
C TRP A 241 36.46 4.10 -13.37
N ALA A 242 35.12 4.12 -13.47
CA ALA A 242 34.29 2.93 -13.54
C ALA A 242 34.61 2.09 -14.80
N ARG A 243 34.78 2.72 -15.96
CA ARG A 243 35.21 2.05 -17.20
C ARG A 243 36.57 1.40 -17.07
N LEU A 244 37.55 2.12 -16.51
CA LEU A 244 38.88 1.57 -16.23
C LEU A 244 38.85 0.36 -15.30
N ASN A 245 37.82 0.26 -14.46
CA ASN A 245 37.62 -0.87 -13.53
C ASN A 245 36.61 -1.91 -14.07
N GLY A 246 36.30 -1.88 -15.38
CA GLY A 246 35.53 -2.92 -16.07
C GLY A 246 34.01 -2.74 -16.10
N ALA A 247 33.50 -1.52 -15.81
CA ALA A 247 32.10 -1.19 -16.03
C ALA A 247 31.76 -1.02 -17.51
N ALA A 248 30.47 -1.26 -17.86
CA ALA A 248 29.94 -1.15 -19.22
C ALA A 248 29.01 0.06 -19.37
N ASP A 249 28.90 0.62 -20.58
CA ASP A 249 28.09 1.81 -20.89
C ASP A 249 26.60 1.53 -21.15
N GLY A 250 26.10 0.34 -20.93
CA GLY A 250 24.70 0.02 -21.17
C GLY A 250 24.26 -0.13 -22.63
N SER A 251 25.06 0.31 -23.59
CA SER A 251 24.84 0.00 -25.00
C SER A 251 25.23 -1.48 -25.21
N GLY A 252 24.25 -2.32 -25.44
CA GLY A 252 24.44 -3.78 -25.58
C GLY A 252 25.28 -4.26 -26.74
N GLU A 253 26.31 -3.53 -27.14
CA GLU A 253 27.41 -3.97 -27.98
C GLU A 253 28.56 -4.38 -27.07
N GLY A 254 28.67 -5.69 -26.83
CA GLY A 254 29.88 -6.28 -26.30
C GLY A 254 31.07 -5.93 -27.18
N SER A 255 31.65 -4.75 -26.98
CA SER A 255 32.97 -4.47 -27.42
C SER A 255 33.92 -5.35 -26.64
N MET A 256 34.21 -6.54 -27.17
CA MET A 256 35.47 -7.22 -26.89
C MET A 256 36.55 -6.20 -27.29
N ALA A 257 37.02 -5.45 -26.29
CA ALA A 257 38.21 -4.64 -26.45
C ALA A 257 39.32 -5.60 -26.91
N ASN A 258 39.74 -5.45 -28.15
CA ASN A 258 40.84 -6.19 -28.75
C ASN A 258 42.06 -6.00 -27.83
N PRO A 259 42.64 -7.04 -27.24
CA PRO A 259 43.78 -6.93 -26.32
C PRO A 259 45.02 -6.36 -26.97
N GLU A 260 45.05 -6.14 -28.30
CA GLU A 260 46.19 -5.56 -29.00
C GLU A 260 46.27 -4.04 -28.92
N GLN A 261 45.18 -3.31 -28.67
CA GLN A 261 45.24 -1.85 -28.56
C GLN A 261 45.74 -1.33 -27.18
N SER A 262 45.85 -2.18 -26.20
CA SER A 262 46.37 -1.79 -24.86
C SER A 262 47.91 -1.73 -24.80
N ARG A 263 48.62 -2.05 -25.88
CA ARG A 263 50.11 -2.07 -25.92
C ARG A 263 50.72 -0.78 -26.48
N GLU A 264 49.96 0.07 -27.17
CA GLU A 264 50.54 1.26 -27.81
C GLU A 264 50.60 2.51 -26.94
N PHE A 265 50.00 2.53 -25.76
CA PHE A 265 50.06 3.70 -24.86
C PHE A 265 51.05 3.60 -23.70
N ARG A 266 52.07 2.72 -23.81
CA ARG A 266 53.13 2.56 -22.80
C ARG A 266 54.51 3.07 -23.19
N ILE A 267 54.63 3.78 -24.34
CA ILE A 267 55.88 4.40 -24.72
C ILE A 267 55.57 5.79 -25.27
N LEU A 268 55.46 6.77 -24.41
CA LEU A 268 55.85 8.17 -24.62
C LEU A 268 55.90 8.86 -23.26
#